data_710826669c285444baae3b133eb7bc17
#
_entry.id   710826669c285444baae3b133eb7bc17
#
_cell.length_a   1.000
_cell.length_b   1.000
_cell.length_c   1.000
_cell.angle_alpha   90.00
_cell.angle_beta   90.00
_cell.angle_gamma   90.00
#
_symmetry.space_group_name_H-M   'P 1'
#
loop_
_entity.id
_entity.type
_entity.pdbx_description
1 polymer ?
#
loop_
_entity_poly.entity_id
_entity_poly.type
_entity_poly.pdbx_seq_one_letter_code
_entity_poly.pdbx_strand_id
1 'polypeptide(L)'
;ARQIIAESKLNSTYEIIDSAIEQGKKVIVFTNFTSTLEEIAWKYNKRSVTLNGKMSKVKRQESVDKFQTDDKIQVFVGNIKAAGVGITLTAGEVVVFNDLSFVPSDHSQAEDRAYRYGQQSNVSVFYPVFENSIEMIIYDILQRKKNVIDTVMGDNEDNMGNSVMEDLLSALKEG
;
A
#
# COMPACT_ATOMS: atom_id res chain seq x y z
N ALA A 1 13.24 0.89 13.53
CA ALA A 1 13.50 1.94 12.54
C ALA A 1 12.32 2.09 11.54
N ARG A 2 11.91 1.05 10.81
CA ARG A 2 10.85 1.11 9.78
C ARG A 2 9.49 1.57 10.32
N GLN A 3 9.08 1.11 11.50
CA GLN A 3 7.82 1.52 12.13
C GLN A 3 7.83 3.00 12.49
N ILE A 4 8.95 3.52 13.04
CA ILE A 4 9.11 4.94 13.36
C ILE A 4 9.00 5.80 12.09
N ILE A 5 9.59 5.35 10.99
CA ILE A 5 9.48 6.02 9.69
C ILE A 5 8.03 6.01 9.20
N ALA A 6 7.32 4.89 9.33
CA ALA A 6 5.91 4.78 8.93
C ALA A 6 5.03 5.77 9.72
N GLU A 7 5.23 5.87 11.05
CA GLU A 7 4.52 6.81 11.91
C GLU A 7 4.85 8.28 11.57
N SER A 8 6.12 8.59 11.29
CA SER A 8 6.53 9.96 10.95
C SER A 8 6.01 10.45 9.59
N LYS A 9 5.58 9.55 8.70
CA LYS A 9 4.98 9.90 7.40
C LYS A 9 3.47 10.10 7.44
N LEU A 10 2.82 9.85 8.55
CA LEU A 10 1.37 9.93 8.64
C LEU A 10 0.81 11.28 8.21
N ASN A 11 1.48 12.39 8.53
CA ASN A 11 1.03 13.71 8.10
C ASN A 11 0.96 13.84 6.58
N SER A 12 1.99 13.38 5.85
CA SER A 12 1.99 13.38 4.39
C SER A 12 0.89 12.47 3.82
N THR A 13 0.69 11.31 4.43
CA THR A 13 -0.40 10.39 4.07
C THR A 13 -1.76 11.04 4.29
N TYR A 14 -1.98 11.73 5.40
CA TYR A 14 -3.21 12.47 5.68
C TYR A 14 -3.49 13.57 4.66
N GLU A 15 -2.48 14.33 4.27
CA GLU A 15 -2.62 15.37 3.25
C GLU A 15 -3.12 14.77 1.92
N ILE A 16 -2.58 13.64 1.49
CA ILE A 16 -3.03 12.94 0.28
C ILE A 16 -4.46 12.44 0.42
N ILE A 17 -4.81 11.82 1.56
CA ILE A 17 -6.15 11.33 1.83
C ILE A 17 -7.18 12.47 1.82
N ASP A 18 -6.90 13.53 2.56
CA ASP A 18 -7.81 14.68 2.68
C ASP A 18 -8.01 15.37 1.33
N SER A 19 -6.95 15.56 0.56
CA SER A 19 -7.04 16.11 -0.80
C SER A 19 -7.90 15.24 -1.72
N ALA A 20 -7.76 13.93 -1.66
CA ALA A 20 -8.58 13.01 -2.46
C ALA A 20 -10.05 13.03 -2.05
N ILE A 21 -10.34 13.07 -0.75
CA ILE A 21 -11.71 13.18 -0.22
C ILE A 21 -12.37 14.48 -0.67
N GLU A 22 -11.66 15.61 -0.65
CA GLU A 22 -12.14 16.91 -1.15
C GLU A 22 -12.50 16.85 -2.64
N GLN A 23 -11.82 16.02 -3.41
CA GLN A 23 -12.10 15.78 -4.83
C GLN A 23 -13.23 14.74 -5.05
N GLY A 24 -13.86 14.24 -4.00
CA GLY A 24 -14.90 13.22 -4.06
C GLY A 24 -14.39 11.81 -4.39
N LYS A 25 -13.09 11.55 -4.20
CA LYS A 25 -12.45 10.28 -4.50
C LYS A 25 -12.32 9.40 -3.27
N LYS A 26 -12.48 8.09 -3.45
CA LYS A 26 -12.19 7.09 -2.41
C LYS A 26 -10.72 6.71 -2.42
N VAL A 27 -10.16 6.52 -1.23
CA VAL A 27 -8.73 6.29 -1.02
C VAL A 27 -8.49 4.91 -0.40
N ILE A 28 -7.50 4.22 -0.94
CA ILE A 28 -6.97 2.97 -0.38
C ILE A 28 -5.60 3.27 0.20
N VAL A 29 -5.40 2.95 1.47
CA VAL A 29 -4.10 3.09 2.15
C VAL A 29 -3.58 1.72 2.54
N PHE A 30 -2.34 1.45 2.15
CA PHE A 30 -1.63 0.24 2.55
C PHE A 30 -0.49 0.55 3.51
N THR A 31 -0.35 -0.29 4.54
CA THR A 31 0.74 -0.25 5.51
C THR A 31 1.11 -1.67 5.95
N ASN A 32 2.36 -1.87 6.38
CA ASN A 32 2.81 -3.12 6.98
C ASN A 32 2.55 -3.19 8.49
N PHE A 33 2.24 -2.06 9.13
CA PHE A 33 2.20 -1.95 10.58
C PHE A 33 0.77 -1.78 11.10
N THR A 34 0.40 -2.64 12.06
CA THR A 34 -0.94 -2.60 12.68
C THR A 34 -1.18 -1.29 13.42
N SER A 35 -0.17 -0.75 14.12
CA SER A 35 -0.29 0.55 14.80
C SER A 35 -0.63 1.68 13.85
N THR A 36 0.04 1.76 12.71
CA THR A 36 -0.22 2.76 11.67
C THR A 36 -1.62 2.60 11.06
N LEU A 37 -2.03 1.35 10.80
CA LEU A 37 -3.36 1.03 10.30
C LEU A 37 -4.45 1.51 11.26
N GLU A 38 -4.28 1.20 12.55
CA GLU A 38 -5.23 1.59 13.61
C GLU A 38 -5.30 3.11 13.77
N GLU A 39 -4.19 3.81 13.70
CA GLU A 39 -4.12 5.26 13.81
C GLU A 39 -4.83 5.96 12.65
N ILE A 40 -4.61 5.52 11.42
CA ILE A 40 -5.31 6.04 10.25
C ILE A 40 -6.82 5.76 10.36
N ALA A 41 -7.19 4.54 10.73
CA ALA A 41 -8.59 4.16 10.91
C ALA A 41 -9.28 4.98 12.01
N TRP A 42 -8.60 5.25 13.11
CA TRP A 42 -9.11 6.10 14.17
C TRP A 42 -9.33 7.54 13.71
N LYS A 43 -8.39 8.11 12.96
CA LYS A 43 -8.51 9.48 12.43
C LYS A 43 -9.74 9.64 11.53
N TYR A 44 -9.98 8.68 10.64
CA TYR A 44 -11.12 8.74 9.71
C TYR A 44 -12.39 8.06 10.24
N ASN A 45 -12.28 7.31 11.34
CA ASN A 45 -13.38 6.72 12.12
C ASN A 45 -14.52 6.16 11.24
N LYS A 46 -15.71 6.75 11.34
CA LYS A 46 -16.92 6.29 10.63
C LYS A 46 -16.82 6.36 9.10
N ARG A 47 -15.81 7.03 8.57
CA ARG A 47 -15.56 7.12 7.12
C ARG A 47 -14.54 6.10 6.62
N SER A 48 -14.06 5.21 7.48
CA SER A 48 -13.05 4.22 7.15
C SER A 48 -13.48 2.80 7.48
N VAL A 49 -12.92 1.87 6.74
CA VAL A 49 -12.93 0.43 7.03
C VAL A 49 -11.51 -0.10 7.00
N THR A 50 -11.27 -1.19 7.71
CA THR A 50 -9.95 -1.81 7.83
C THR A 50 -9.93 -3.23 7.31
N LEU A 51 -8.76 -3.67 6.87
CA LEU A 51 -8.47 -5.06 6.56
C LEU A 51 -7.10 -5.44 7.09
N ASN A 52 -7.07 -6.38 8.03
CA ASN A 52 -5.83 -6.93 8.58
C ASN A 52 -5.81 -8.46 8.56
N GLY A 53 -4.62 -9.03 8.80
CA GLY A 53 -4.43 -10.48 8.73
C GLY A 53 -5.19 -11.30 9.78
N LYS A 54 -5.64 -10.67 10.88
CA LYS A 54 -6.35 -11.34 11.99
C LYS A 54 -7.87 -11.41 11.78
N MET A 55 -8.40 -10.67 10.81
CA MET A 55 -9.84 -10.66 10.53
C MET A 55 -10.29 -11.98 9.89
N SER A 56 -11.48 -12.44 10.27
CA SER A 56 -12.13 -13.56 9.61
C SER A 56 -12.45 -13.24 8.14
N LYS A 57 -12.60 -14.27 7.32
CA LYS A 57 -12.96 -14.12 5.90
C LYS A 57 -14.25 -13.31 5.69
N VAL A 58 -15.24 -13.53 6.56
CA VAL A 58 -16.52 -12.80 6.53
C VAL A 58 -16.32 -11.32 6.82
N LYS A 59 -15.59 -10.97 7.89
CA LYS A 59 -15.31 -9.57 8.23
C LYS A 59 -14.49 -8.84 7.18
N ARG A 60 -13.55 -9.53 6.53
CA ARG A 60 -12.80 -8.96 5.40
C ARG A 60 -13.73 -8.60 4.25
N GLN A 61 -14.64 -9.51 3.88
CA GLN A 61 -15.60 -9.27 2.82
C GLN A 61 -16.58 -8.14 3.17
N GLU A 62 -17.04 -8.05 4.41
CA GLU A 62 -17.88 -6.94 4.87
C GLU A 62 -17.17 -5.58 4.73
N SER A 63 -15.88 -5.49 5.08
CA SER A 63 -15.08 -4.27 4.90
C SER A 63 -14.94 -3.89 3.43
N VAL A 64 -14.69 -4.86 2.56
CA VAL A 64 -14.61 -4.65 1.12
C VAL A 64 -15.95 -4.17 0.56
N ASP A 65 -17.05 -4.84 0.91
CA ASP A 65 -18.39 -4.50 0.42
C ASP A 65 -18.81 -3.09 0.85
N LYS A 66 -18.54 -2.72 2.11
CA LYS A 66 -18.80 -1.36 2.59
C LYS A 66 -18.00 -0.31 1.82
N PHE A 67 -16.72 -0.55 1.60
CA PHE A 67 -15.90 0.36 0.80
C PHE A 67 -16.41 0.52 -0.63
N GLN A 68 -16.83 -0.58 -1.26
CA GLN A 68 -17.30 -0.59 -2.65
C GLN A 68 -18.66 0.07 -2.82
N THR A 69 -19.57 -0.04 -1.85
CA THR A 69 -20.99 0.30 -2.03
C THR A 69 -21.51 1.44 -1.14
N ASP A 70 -20.87 1.74 -0.02
CA ASP A 70 -21.31 2.80 0.89
C ASP A 70 -20.54 4.10 0.63
N ASP A 71 -21.23 5.13 0.15
CA ASP A 71 -20.63 6.43 -0.16
C ASP A 71 -20.08 7.16 1.07
N LYS A 72 -20.52 6.79 2.28
CA LYS A 72 -19.98 7.34 3.53
C LYS A 72 -18.61 6.77 3.86
N ILE A 73 -18.25 5.61 3.34
CA ILE A 73 -16.95 4.99 3.51
C ILE A 73 -16.03 5.48 2.39
N GLN A 74 -15.10 6.35 2.75
CA GLN A 74 -14.21 7.03 1.82
C GLN A 74 -12.76 6.52 1.88
N VAL A 75 -12.40 5.84 2.98
CA VAL A 75 -11.03 5.35 3.22
C VAL A 75 -11.05 3.85 3.53
N PHE A 76 -10.26 3.11 2.80
CA PHE A 76 -9.94 1.72 3.08
C PHE A 76 -8.50 1.64 3.59
N VAL A 77 -8.28 1.07 4.75
CA VAL A 77 -6.93 0.90 5.33
C VAL A 77 -6.61 -0.58 5.44
N GLY A 78 -5.61 -1.03 4.72
CA GLY A 78 -5.26 -2.45 4.65
C GLY A 78 -3.79 -2.74 4.94
N ASN A 79 -3.54 -3.93 5.47
CA ASN A 79 -2.20 -4.47 5.49
C ASN A 79 -1.80 -4.92 4.08
N ILE A 80 -0.60 -4.56 3.61
CA ILE A 80 -0.13 -4.87 2.25
C ILE A 80 -0.24 -6.35 1.94
N LYS A 81 0.18 -7.23 2.85
CA LYS A 81 0.13 -8.68 2.66
C LYS A 81 -1.31 -9.22 2.66
N ALA A 82 -2.19 -8.63 3.45
CA ALA A 82 -3.60 -9.04 3.47
C ALA A 82 -4.34 -8.67 2.17
N ALA A 83 -3.89 -7.64 1.47
CA ALA A 83 -4.43 -7.22 0.17
C ALA A 83 -4.11 -8.21 -0.97
N GLY A 84 -3.11 -9.08 -0.81
CA GLY A 84 -2.78 -10.13 -1.78
C GLY A 84 -3.85 -11.22 -1.94
N VAL A 85 -4.90 -11.23 -1.10
CA VAL A 85 -5.91 -12.30 -1.04
C VAL A 85 -7.19 -11.91 -1.81
N GLY A 86 -7.11 -11.84 -3.15
CA GLY A 86 -8.28 -11.86 -4.05
C GLY A 86 -9.44 -10.90 -3.74
N ILE A 87 -9.19 -9.72 -3.17
CA ILE A 87 -10.19 -8.69 -2.89
C ILE A 87 -10.34 -7.72 -4.05
N THR A 88 -11.50 -7.09 -4.18
CA THR A 88 -11.78 -6.08 -5.21
C THR A 88 -12.04 -4.73 -4.56
N LEU A 89 -11.23 -3.72 -4.92
CA LEU A 89 -11.29 -2.36 -4.37
C LEU A 89 -11.43 -1.30 -5.49
N THR A 90 -12.17 -1.62 -6.52
CA THR A 90 -12.30 -0.77 -7.72
C THR A 90 -13.05 0.54 -7.51
N ALA A 91 -13.70 0.73 -6.37
CA ALA A 91 -14.23 2.04 -5.96
C ALA A 91 -13.14 3.04 -5.57
N GLY A 92 -11.92 2.57 -5.25
CA GLY A 92 -10.76 3.41 -4.95
C GLY A 92 -10.15 4.01 -6.21
N GLU A 93 -9.93 5.31 -6.18
CA GLU A 93 -9.28 6.07 -7.26
C GLU A 93 -7.90 6.58 -6.87
N VAL A 94 -7.57 6.55 -5.60
CA VAL A 94 -6.26 6.91 -5.04
C VAL A 94 -5.75 5.77 -4.17
N VAL A 95 -4.52 5.34 -4.41
CA VAL A 95 -3.81 4.34 -3.61
C VAL A 95 -2.60 4.98 -2.97
N VAL A 96 -2.44 4.83 -1.67
CA VAL A 96 -1.30 5.36 -0.90
C VAL A 96 -0.61 4.20 -0.19
N PHE A 97 0.68 4.05 -0.43
CA PHE A 97 1.54 3.16 0.35
C PHE A 97 2.26 3.98 1.42
N ASN A 98 1.75 3.95 2.65
CA ASN A 98 2.36 4.71 3.75
C ASN A 98 3.78 4.23 4.07
N ASP A 99 4.03 2.95 3.89
CA ASP A 99 5.35 2.31 4.02
C ASP A 99 5.53 1.22 2.98
N LEU A 100 6.78 0.80 2.76
CA LEU A 100 7.15 -0.10 1.69
C LEU A 100 7.33 -1.55 2.18
N SER A 101 6.88 -2.51 1.39
CA SER A 101 7.32 -3.91 1.49
C SER A 101 8.68 -4.08 0.79
N PHE A 102 9.48 -5.06 1.23
CA PHE A 102 10.69 -5.48 0.51
C PHE A 102 10.39 -6.38 -0.69
N VAL A 103 9.16 -6.84 -0.83
CA VAL A 103 8.73 -7.71 -1.91
C VAL A 103 8.03 -6.87 -2.99
N PRO A 104 8.60 -6.71 -4.19
CA PRO A 104 8.02 -5.89 -5.26
C PRO A 104 6.60 -6.31 -5.64
N SER A 105 6.35 -7.62 -5.69
CA SER A 105 5.03 -8.17 -6.03
C SER A 105 3.93 -7.80 -5.03
N ASP A 106 4.27 -7.57 -3.74
CA ASP A 106 3.29 -7.09 -2.76
C ASP A 106 2.66 -5.77 -3.19
N HIS A 107 3.46 -4.85 -3.74
CA HIS A 107 2.99 -3.56 -4.25
C HIS A 107 2.14 -3.72 -5.50
N SER A 108 2.60 -4.49 -6.48
CA SER A 108 1.86 -4.73 -7.72
C SER A 108 0.52 -5.41 -7.45
N GLN A 109 0.48 -6.43 -6.61
CA GLN A 109 -0.75 -7.11 -6.21
C GLN A 109 -1.71 -6.18 -5.46
N ALA A 110 -1.21 -5.33 -4.58
CA ALA A 110 -2.03 -4.37 -3.85
C ALA A 110 -2.61 -3.29 -4.79
N GLU A 111 -1.83 -2.77 -5.73
CA GLU A 111 -2.28 -1.83 -6.75
C GLU A 111 -3.38 -2.45 -7.62
N ASP A 112 -3.23 -3.71 -8.04
CA ASP A 112 -4.19 -4.44 -8.87
C ASP A 112 -5.58 -4.57 -8.24
N ARG A 113 -5.71 -4.40 -6.91
CA ARG A 113 -7.03 -4.40 -6.23
C ARG A 113 -7.89 -3.19 -6.59
N ALA A 114 -7.26 -2.06 -6.88
CA ALA A 114 -7.93 -0.84 -7.33
C ALA A 114 -8.17 -0.82 -8.84
N TYR A 115 -7.32 -1.47 -9.63
CA TYR A 115 -7.49 -1.52 -11.08
C TYR A 115 -8.60 -2.49 -11.49
N ARG A 116 -9.49 -2.00 -12.35
CA ARG A 116 -10.45 -2.86 -13.05
C ARG A 116 -9.92 -3.15 -14.44
N TYR A 117 -10.17 -4.36 -14.94
CA TYR A 117 -9.83 -4.72 -16.32
C TYR A 117 -10.39 -3.68 -17.29
N GLY A 118 -9.52 -2.95 -17.98
CA GLY A 118 -9.90 -1.87 -18.91
C GLY A 118 -10.03 -0.46 -18.31
N GLN A 119 -9.84 -0.24 -17.01
CA GLN A 119 -9.93 1.09 -16.34
C GLN A 119 -8.61 1.55 -15.70
N GLN A 120 -7.48 1.31 -16.34
CA GLN A 120 -6.17 1.69 -15.79
C GLN A 120 -5.93 3.21 -15.69
N SER A 121 -6.73 4.05 -16.35
CA SER A 121 -6.48 5.47 -16.50
C SER A 121 -6.93 6.35 -15.32
N ASN A 122 -7.67 5.82 -14.34
CA ASN A 122 -8.31 6.61 -13.29
C ASN A 122 -7.78 6.36 -11.88
N VAL A 123 -6.72 5.58 -11.71
CA VAL A 123 -6.12 5.29 -10.40
C VAL A 123 -4.77 5.99 -10.28
N SER A 124 -4.63 6.83 -9.25
CA SER A 124 -3.36 7.47 -8.88
C SER A 124 -2.73 6.73 -7.72
N VAL A 125 -1.44 6.41 -7.83
CA VAL A 125 -0.68 5.69 -6.81
C VAL A 125 0.40 6.59 -6.24
N PHE A 126 0.44 6.72 -4.91
CA PHE A 126 1.39 7.56 -4.19
C PHE A 126 2.26 6.73 -3.24
N TYR A 127 3.55 7.02 -3.27
CA TYR A 127 4.57 6.46 -2.38
C TYR A 127 5.25 7.59 -1.60
N PRO A 128 4.69 8.08 -0.48
CA PRO A 128 5.37 9.05 0.36
C PRO A 128 6.68 8.47 0.88
N VAL A 129 7.80 9.10 0.53
CA VAL A 129 9.13 8.74 0.99
C VAL A 129 9.89 9.99 1.43
N PHE A 130 10.72 9.88 2.46
CA PHE A 130 11.61 10.97 2.83
C PHE A 130 12.84 10.98 1.94
N GLU A 131 13.24 12.16 1.49
CA GLU A 131 14.51 12.36 0.82
C GLU A 131 15.67 11.93 1.72
N ASN A 132 16.71 11.35 1.13
CA ASN A 132 17.92 10.87 1.82
C ASN A 132 17.64 9.85 2.96
N SER A 133 16.55 9.10 2.86
CA SER A 133 16.19 8.06 3.80
C SER A 133 16.48 6.65 3.25
N ILE A 134 16.54 5.69 4.17
CA ILE A 134 16.62 4.27 3.80
C ILE A 134 15.45 3.84 2.89
N GLU A 135 14.28 4.45 3.03
CA GLU A 135 13.12 4.16 2.20
C GLU A 135 13.31 4.59 0.74
N MET A 136 14.03 5.70 0.50
CA MET A 136 14.37 6.12 -0.85
C MET A 136 15.23 5.06 -1.54
N ILE A 137 16.19 4.51 -0.84
CA ILE A 137 17.04 3.41 -1.33
C ILE A 137 16.18 2.17 -1.62
N ILE A 138 15.29 1.80 -0.70
CA ILE A 138 14.36 0.66 -0.88
C ILE A 138 13.46 0.90 -2.09
N TYR A 139 12.89 2.09 -2.22
CA TYR A 139 12.03 2.46 -3.34
C TYR A 139 12.76 2.31 -4.69
N ASP A 140 13.97 2.83 -4.79
CA ASP A 140 14.80 2.73 -6.00
C ASP A 140 15.14 1.28 -6.36
N ILE A 141 15.43 0.44 -5.36
CA ILE A 141 15.68 -0.99 -5.56
C ILE A 141 14.40 -1.70 -6.04
N LEU A 142 13.25 -1.40 -5.42
CA LEU A 142 11.96 -1.97 -5.83
C LEU A 142 11.59 -1.61 -7.26
N GLN A 143 11.80 -0.35 -7.67
CA GLN A 143 11.53 0.10 -9.04
C GLN A 143 12.42 -0.61 -10.06
N ARG A 144 13.71 -0.76 -9.76
CA ARG A 144 14.63 -1.52 -10.62
C ARG A 144 14.22 -2.98 -10.79
N LYS A 145 13.83 -3.64 -9.70
CA LYS A 145 13.42 -5.04 -9.74
C LYS A 145 12.05 -5.23 -10.40
N LYS A 146 11.12 -4.30 -10.25
CA LYS A 146 9.84 -4.31 -10.97
C LYS A 146 10.09 -4.32 -12.49
N ASN A 147 10.96 -3.46 -12.99
CA ASN A 147 11.31 -3.40 -14.41
C ASN A 147 11.95 -4.71 -14.92
N VAL A 148 12.70 -5.42 -14.08
CA VAL A 148 13.29 -6.73 -14.43
C VAL A 148 12.23 -7.83 -14.46
N ILE A 149 11.25 -7.82 -13.53
CA ILE A 149 10.15 -8.81 -13.50
C ILE A 149 9.27 -8.69 -14.73
N ASP A 150 8.94 -7.47 -15.15
CA ASP A 150 8.16 -7.23 -16.37
C ASP A 150 8.88 -7.77 -17.63
N THR A 151 10.20 -7.99 -17.54
CA THR A 151 11.03 -8.51 -18.63
C THR A 151 11.28 -10.02 -18.56
N VAL A 152 11.22 -10.62 -17.34
CA VAL A 152 11.54 -12.05 -17.11
C VAL A 152 10.44 -12.70 -16.28
N MET A 153 9.54 -13.41 -16.89
CA MET A 153 8.52 -14.22 -16.21
C MET A 153 9.19 -15.41 -15.48
N GLY A 154 9.15 -15.48 -14.15
CA GLY A 154 9.30 -16.74 -13.43
C GLY A 154 10.19 -16.89 -12.21
N ASP A 155 10.61 -15.85 -11.51
CA ASP A 155 11.36 -16.03 -10.26
C ASP A 155 10.45 -16.05 -9.01
N ASN A 156 10.76 -16.99 -8.09
CA ASN A 156 10.03 -17.19 -6.84
C ASN A 156 10.04 -15.93 -5.95
N GLU A 157 8.86 -15.51 -5.48
CA GLU A 157 8.65 -14.33 -4.66
C GLU A 157 9.52 -14.27 -3.38
N ASP A 158 9.77 -15.41 -2.74
CA ASP A 158 10.61 -15.50 -1.53
C ASP A 158 12.09 -15.16 -1.79
N ASN A 159 12.60 -15.49 -2.97
CA ASN A 159 13.97 -15.15 -3.35
C ASN A 159 14.13 -13.65 -3.63
N MET A 160 13.07 -12.96 -4.05
CA MET A 160 13.12 -11.53 -4.36
C MET A 160 13.19 -10.66 -3.10
N GLY A 161 12.48 -11.01 -2.04
CA GLY A 161 12.56 -10.30 -0.76
C GLY A 161 13.98 -10.35 -0.16
N ASN A 162 14.61 -11.52 -0.20
CA ASN A 162 16.01 -11.69 0.22
C ASN A 162 16.98 -10.88 -0.66
N SER A 163 16.78 -10.90 -1.98
CA SER A 163 17.59 -10.15 -2.93
C SER A 163 17.48 -8.63 -2.73
N VAL A 164 16.29 -8.10 -2.39
CA VAL A 164 16.12 -6.67 -2.06
C VAL A 164 16.88 -6.34 -0.77
N MET A 165 16.84 -7.23 0.23
CA MET A 165 17.57 -7.04 1.49
C MET A 165 19.09 -7.03 1.26
N GLU A 166 19.61 -7.93 0.43
CA GLU A 166 21.03 -7.98 0.07
C GLU A 166 21.49 -6.71 -0.65
N ASP A 167 20.71 -6.24 -1.61
CA ASP A 167 21.00 -5.00 -2.33
C ASP A 167 20.97 -3.78 -1.40
N LEU A 168 20.03 -3.75 -0.45
CA LEU A 168 19.95 -2.71 0.56
C LEU A 168 21.18 -2.70 1.47
N LEU A 169 21.59 -3.87 1.95
CA LEU A 169 22.80 -4.00 2.79
C LEU A 169 24.07 -3.59 2.04
N SER A 170 24.14 -3.88 0.75
CA SER A 170 25.26 -3.45 -0.11
C SER A 170 25.25 -1.92 -0.28
N ALA A 171 24.12 -1.32 -0.58
CA ALA A 171 24.00 0.13 -0.74
C ALA A 171 24.32 0.91 0.57
N LEU A 172 24.00 0.34 1.73
CA LEU A 172 24.33 0.94 3.03
C LEU A 172 25.81 0.83 3.42
N LYS A 173 26.57 -0.12 2.82
CA LYS A 173 28.00 -0.26 3.05
C LYS A 173 28.85 0.65 2.16
N GLU A 174 28.31 1.08 1.04
CA GLU A 174 28.98 1.96 0.06
C GLU A 174 28.80 3.47 0.37
N GLY A 175 27.90 3.81 1.29
CA GLY A 175 27.65 5.19 1.75
C GLY A 175 28.22 5.48 3.12
#